data_45832f0635822da731c5bd05dd1e8451
#
_entry.id   45832f0635822da731c5bd05dd1e8451
#
_cell.length_a   1.000
_cell.length_b   1.000
_cell.length_c   1.000
_cell.angle_alpha   90.00
_cell.angle_beta   90.00
_cell.angle_gamma   90.00
#
_symmetry.space_group_name_H-M   'P 1'
#
loop_
_entity.id
_entity.type
_entity.pdbx_description
1 polymer ?
#
loop_
_entity_poly.entity_id
_entity_poly.type
_entity_poly.pdbx_seq_one_letter_code
_entity_poly.pdbx_strand_id
1 'polypeptide(L)'
;DALTKVAITASKVRESYKDYFHKQRTRIFNQADREDLFLSDDTIFAVVAELSPFRILGDDVDLLAKAFQIFRTSALKSGEGQYLTPLRVVRPAVMAMEITSADKVIDPACGSGAFVVEALRQVAKREFPGDDEAYHLVKWANDNLYGLDKDDIGVKLTKATMVAMRDGSTHVLLGDAIRTNLWPAKYPKLGQELGTPTEKFGLEQFTVVITNPPFGENLKVKATDCRAAGYTISTYAALKGPTDHADLEIGLVYLEQCYRLLRVGGRVGIVLPETYFFSYSYRWLPYWLQDR
;
A
#
# COMPACT_ATOMS: atom_id res chain seq x y z
N ASP A 1 26.53 24.79 -37.23
CA ASP A 1 25.14 24.33 -37.07
C ASP A 1 24.56 24.85 -35.76
N ALA A 2 23.90 26.02 -35.88
CA ALA A 2 23.22 26.65 -34.76
C ALA A 2 21.98 25.83 -34.44
N LEU A 3 22.06 24.95 -33.49
CA LEU A 3 20.87 24.50 -32.77
C LEU A 3 20.22 25.74 -32.18
N THR A 4 19.18 26.22 -32.83
CA THR A 4 18.33 27.28 -32.34
C THR A 4 17.82 26.83 -30.98
N LYS A 5 18.42 27.33 -29.92
CA LYS A 5 17.92 27.16 -28.55
C LYS A 5 16.52 27.76 -28.54
N VAL A 6 15.51 26.92 -28.73
CA VAL A 6 14.14 27.32 -28.48
C VAL A 6 14.09 27.69 -27.00
N ALA A 7 13.92 28.96 -26.71
CA ALA A 7 13.77 29.42 -25.35
C ALA A 7 12.53 28.74 -24.76
N ILE A 8 12.74 27.72 -23.95
CA ILE A 8 11.69 27.04 -23.21
C ILE A 8 11.29 27.99 -22.10
N THR A 9 10.09 28.52 -22.16
CA THR A 9 9.54 29.37 -21.11
C THR A 9 8.87 28.53 -20.03
N ALA A 10 8.81 29.03 -18.80
CA ALA A 10 8.12 28.37 -17.69
C ALA A 10 6.67 28.02 -18.05
N SER A 11 5.97 28.89 -18.80
CA SER A 11 4.61 28.63 -19.26
C SER A 11 4.51 27.45 -20.21
N LYS A 12 5.44 27.29 -21.16
CA LYS A 12 5.47 26.14 -22.08
C LYS A 12 5.75 24.84 -21.36
N VAL A 13 6.66 24.86 -20.40
CA VAL A 13 6.95 23.70 -19.56
C VAL A 13 5.70 23.30 -18.80
N ARG A 14 5.03 24.24 -18.14
CA ARG A 14 3.79 24.00 -17.42
C ARG A 14 2.70 23.40 -18.32
N GLU A 15 2.50 23.96 -19.52
CA GLU A 15 1.48 23.48 -20.46
C GLU A 15 1.71 22.00 -20.83
N SER A 16 2.94 21.63 -21.14
CA SER A 16 3.32 20.23 -21.43
C SER A 16 3.07 19.31 -20.24
N TYR A 17 3.43 19.73 -19.02
CA TYR A 17 3.19 18.96 -17.79
C TYR A 17 1.70 18.88 -17.45
N LYS A 18 0.94 19.95 -17.67
CA LYS A 18 -0.51 19.98 -17.48
C LYS A 18 -1.21 18.99 -18.42
N ASP A 19 -0.85 18.96 -19.70
CA ASP A 19 -1.39 17.99 -20.66
C ASP A 19 -1.07 16.55 -20.27
N TYR A 20 0.19 16.28 -19.91
CA TYR A 20 0.58 14.96 -19.42
C TYR A 20 -0.15 14.57 -18.14
N PHE A 21 -0.27 15.47 -17.18
CA PHE A 21 -1.01 15.27 -15.94
C PHE A 21 -2.47 14.90 -16.22
N HIS A 22 -3.15 15.65 -17.08
CA HIS A 22 -4.55 15.36 -17.45
C HIS A 22 -4.72 13.99 -18.12
N LYS A 23 -3.75 13.56 -18.93
CA LYS A 23 -3.76 12.22 -19.54
C LYS A 23 -3.57 11.09 -18.52
N GLN A 24 -2.81 11.33 -17.47
CA GLN A 24 -2.47 10.30 -16.46
C GLN A 24 -3.34 10.35 -15.19
N ARG A 25 -4.05 11.46 -14.95
CA ARG A 25 -4.77 11.69 -13.67
C ARG A 25 -5.77 10.59 -13.32
N THR A 26 -6.50 10.05 -14.31
CA THR A 26 -7.47 8.97 -14.10
C THR A 26 -6.83 7.66 -13.63
N ARG A 27 -5.54 7.44 -13.93
CA ARG A 27 -4.77 6.27 -13.49
C ARG A 27 -4.26 6.41 -12.06
N ILE A 28 -3.92 7.64 -11.65
CA ILE A 28 -3.28 7.92 -10.36
C ILE A 28 -4.30 8.32 -9.31
N PHE A 29 -5.29 9.13 -9.68
CA PHE A 29 -6.21 9.74 -8.72
C PHE A 29 -7.58 9.06 -8.72
N ASN A 30 -8.13 8.83 -7.52
CA ASN A 30 -9.45 8.22 -7.36
C ASN A 30 -10.59 9.17 -7.74
N GLN A 31 -10.37 10.49 -7.60
CA GLN A 31 -11.31 11.55 -7.95
C GLN A 31 -10.66 12.49 -8.96
N ALA A 32 -10.32 11.95 -10.12
CA ALA A 32 -9.52 12.63 -11.13
C ALA A 32 -10.08 13.99 -11.55
N ASP A 33 -11.40 14.15 -11.55
CA ASP A 33 -12.04 15.42 -11.94
C ASP A 33 -11.80 16.56 -10.97
N ARG A 34 -11.46 16.25 -9.72
CA ARG A 34 -11.15 17.23 -8.66
C ARG A 34 -9.67 17.54 -8.53
N GLU A 35 -8.84 16.86 -9.28
CA GLU A 35 -7.38 17.02 -9.22
C GLU A 35 -6.91 17.92 -10.37
N ASP A 36 -6.05 18.85 -10.05
CA ASP A 36 -5.38 19.73 -11.03
C ASP A 36 -3.93 19.96 -10.59
N LEU A 37 -3.14 20.52 -11.49
CA LEU A 37 -1.76 20.93 -11.26
C LEU A 37 -1.74 22.35 -10.69
N PHE A 38 -1.72 22.46 -9.35
CA PHE A 38 -1.81 23.73 -8.62
C PHE A 38 -0.47 24.46 -8.47
N LEU A 39 0.64 23.88 -8.94
CA LEU A 39 1.96 24.52 -8.85
C LEU A 39 2.05 25.72 -9.81
N SER A 40 2.75 26.76 -9.39
CA SER A 40 3.06 27.90 -10.26
C SER A 40 4.00 27.50 -11.40
N ASP A 41 3.98 28.27 -12.49
CA ASP A 41 4.87 28.06 -13.65
C ASP A 41 6.34 28.05 -13.25
N ASP A 42 6.74 28.99 -12.38
CA ASP A 42 8.12 29.09 -11.89
C ASP A 42 8.51 27.89 -11.04
N THR A 43 7.61 27.39 -10.19
CA THR A 43 7.85 26.19 -9.38
C THR A 43 8.03 24.96 -10.25
N ILE A 44 7.15 24.76 -11.25
CA ILE A 44 7.28 23.63 -12.19
C ILE A 44 8.59 23.73 -12.95
N PHE A 45 8.93 24.92 -13.45
CA PHE A 45 10.15 25.15 -14.20
C PHE A 45 11.40 24.86 -13.35
N ALA A 46 11.44 25.35 -12.10
CA ALA A 46 12.54 25.09 -11.18
C ALA A 46 12.71 23.59 -10.88
N VAL A 47 11.62 22.87 -10.59
CA VAL A 47 11.64 21.42 -10.35
C VAL A 47 12.15 20.67 -11.58
N VAL A 48 11.66 21.01 -12.78
CA VAL A 48 12.09 20.38 -14.02
C VAL A 48 13.56 20.67 -14.31
N ALA A 49 14.03 21.90 -14.09
CA ALA A 49 15.42 22.28 -14.28
C ALA A 49 16.36 21.46 -13.37
N GLU A 50 15.99 21.29 -12.10
CA GLU A 50 16.77 20.50 -11.14
C GLU A 50 16.77 19.00 -11.46
N LEU A 51 15.64 18.45 -11.91
CA LEU A 51 15.51 17.00 -12.13
C LEU A 51 15.95 16.55 -13.53
N SER A 52 15.92 17.44 -14.53
CA SER A 52 16.20 17.08 -15.93
C SER A 52 17.62 16.48 -16.17
N PRO A 53 18.67 16.80 -15.40
CA PRO A 53 19.96 16.14 -15.54
C PRO A 53 19.98 14.66 -15.10
N PHE A 54 18.97 14.22 -14.35
CA PHE A 54 18.91 12.90 -13.76
C PHE A 54 17.95 12.00 -14.55
N ARG A 55 18.37 10.75 -14.76
CA ARG A 55 17.46 9.71 -15.27
C ARG A 55 16.69 9.10 -14.10
N ILE A 56 15.50 9.64 -13.82
CA ILE A 56 14.67 9.23 -12.67
C ILE A 56 13.97 7.89 -12.93
N LEU A 57 13.77 7.53 -14.20
CA LEU A 57 13.12 6.29 -14.61
C LEU A 57 14.18 5.23 -14.92
N GLY A 58 14.18 4.15 -14.18
CA GLY A 58 15.10 3.04 -14.34
C GLY A 58 15.30 2.28 -13.04
N ASP A 59 16.46 1.68 -12.86
CA ASP A 59 16.77 0.79 -11.73
C ASP A 59 16.80 1.47 -10.34
N ASP A 60 16.74 2.80 -10.27
CA ASP A 60 16.79 3.61 -9.05
C ASP A 60 15.39 3.90 -8.46
N VAL A 61 14.59 2.86 -8.28
CA VAL A 61 13.32 2.93 -7.51
C VAL A 61 13.56 3.45 -6.08
N ASP A 62 14.75 3.20 -5.54
CA ASP A 62 15.18 3.71 -4.24
C ASP A 62 15.18 5.25 -4.19
N LEU A 63 15.48 5.93 -5.29
CA LEU A 63 15.50 7.39 -5.34
C LEU A 63 14.09 7.98 -5.27
N LEU A 64 13.13 7.41 -6.02
CA LEU A 64 11.72 7.83 -5.94
C LEU A 64 11.13 7.56 -4.56
N ALA A 65 11.35 6.37 -4.02
CA ALA A 65 10.90 6.02 -2.67
C ALA A 65 11.49 6.98 -1.61
N LYS A 66 12.78 7.33 -1.70
CA LYS A 66 13.44 8.31 -0.83
C LYS A 66 12.89 9.72 -1.02
N ALA A 67 12.69 10.16 -2.26
CA ALA A 67 12.11 11.48 -2.55
C ALA A 67 10.71 11.59 -1.92
N PHE A 68 9.86 10.59 -2.11
CA PHE A 68 8.54 10.55 -1.49
C PHE A 68 8.60 10.47 0.04
N GLN A 69 9.58 9.76 0.61
CA GLN A 69 9.82 9.77 2.06
C GLN A 69 10.12 11.18 2.59
N ILE A 70 10.96 11.94 1.90
CA ILE A 70 11.31 13.30 2.31
C ILE A 70 10.09 14.22 2.24
N PHE A 71 9.32 14.18 1.14
CA PHE A 71 8.12 14.99 0.98
C PHE A 71 7.05 14.64 2.02
N ARG A 72 6.87 13.35 2.29
CA ARG A 72 5.87 12.87 3.25
C ARG A 72 6.25 13.24 4.69
N THR A 73 7.52 13.19 5.07
CA THR A 73 7.97 13.49 6.44
C THR A 73 7.66 14.94 6.82
N SER A 74 7.68 15.87 5.89
CA SER A 74 7.32 17.27 6.13
C SER A 74 5.81 17.52 6.17
N ALA A 75 5.03 16.78 5.38
CA ALA A 75 3.57 16.95 5.27
C ALA A 75 2.77 16.19 6.36
N LEU A 76 3.28 15.08 6.89
CA LEU A 76 2.58 14.16 7.80
C LEU A 76 3.03 14.26 9.28
N LYS A 77 3.77 15.28 9.67
CA LYS A 77 4.06 15.53 11.10
C LYS A 77 2.81 15.90 11.93
N SER A 78 1.65 15.93 11.33
CA SER A 78 0.41 16.43 11.92
C SER A 78 -0.61 15.36 12.32
N GLY A 79 -0.20 14.17 12.73
CA GLY A 79 -1.13 13.29 13.42
C GLY A 79 -1.30 11.89 12.83
N GLU A 80 -1.48 10.93 13.69
CA GLU A 80 -1.82 9.52 13.47
C GLU A 80 -0.72 8.62 12.94
N GLY A 81 0.34 8.33 13.76
CA GLY A 81 1.03 7.02 13.79
C GLY A 81 1.47 6.36 12.46
N GLN A 82 1.47 7.10 11.36
CA GLN A 82 1.86 6.55 10.06
C GLN A 82 3.37 6.57 9.91
N TYR A 83 4.00 5.46 10.20
CA TYR A 83 5.45 5.27 10.02
C TYR A 83 5.75 4.71 8.64
N LEU A 84 6.67 5.37 7.94
CA LEU A 84 7.26 4.80 6.72
C LEU A 84 8.11 3.60 7.10
N THR A 85 7.86 2.47 6.47
CA THR A 85 8.66 1.26 6.70
C THR A 85 10.03 1.42 6.03
N PRO A 86 11.13 1.39 6.80
CA PRO A 86 12.47 1.50 6.21
C PRO A 86 12.76 0.35 5.25
N LEU A 87 13.44 0.61 4.14
CA LEU A 87 13.79 -0.41 3.14
C LEU A 87 14.61 -1.57 3.71
N ARG A 88 15.39 -1.33 4.79
CA ARG A 88 16.10 -2.38 5.52
C ARG A 88 15.17 -3.40 6.19
N VAL A 89 13.89 -3.07 6.39
CA VAL A 89 12.85 -3.99 6.89
C VAL A 89 12.07 -4.57 5.71
N VAL A 90 11.70 -3.74 4.74
CA VAL A 90 10.91 -4.13 3.57
C VAL A 90 11.59 -5.23 2.76
N ARG A 91 12.86 -5.01 2.38
CA ARG A 91 13.58 -5.95 1.52
C ARG A 91 13.70 -7.36 2.07
N PRO A 92 14.22 -7.59 3.30
CA PRO A 92 14.30 -8.95 3.85
C PRO A 92 12.91 -9.56 4.10
N ALA A 93 11.92 -8.76 4.47
CA ALA A 93 10.55 -9.26 4.64
C ALA A 93 9.96 -9.78 3.32
N VAL A 94 10.09 -9.02 2.22
CA VAL A 94 9.63 -9.46 0.89
C VAL A 94 10.44 -10.65 0.39
N MET A 95 11.76 -10.68 0.63
CA MET A 95 12.60 -11.84 0.29
C MET A 95 12.15 -13.10 1.00
N ALA A 96 11.81 -13.01 2.30
CA ALA A 96 11.34 -14.14 3.08
C ALA A 96 9.98 -14.69 2.59
N MET A 97 9.21 -13.88 1.87
CA MET A 97 7.93 -14.31 1.28
C MET A 97 8.12 -15.12 -0.01
N GLU A 98 9.30 -15.15 -0.60
CA GLU A 98 9.61 -15.92 -1.83
C GLU A 98 8.54 -15.73 -2.93
N ILE A 99 8.12 -14.48 -3.15
CA ILE A 99 7.05 -14.14 -4.09
C ILE A 99 7.45 -14.50 -5.52
N THR A 100 6.55 -15.15 -6.24
CA THR A 100 6.71 -15.57 -7.64
C THR A 100 5.60 -14.99 -8.53
N SER A 101 5.70 -15.16 -9.83
CA SER A 101 4.64 -14.82 -10.80
C SER A 101 3.36 -15.68 -10.64
N ALA A 102 3.41 -16.76 -9.87
CA ALA A 102 2.24 -17.55 -9.51
C ALA A 102 1.47 -16.98 -8.31
N ASP A 103 2.03 -15.99 -7.62
CA ASP A 103 1.44 -15.42 -6.42
C ASP A 103 0.52 -14.24 -6.72
N LYS A 104 -0.57 -14.16 -5.95
CA LYS A 104 -1.44 -12.99 -5.84
C LYS A 104 -1.16 -12.33 -4.48
N VAL A 105 -0.72 -11.09 -4.52
CA VAL A 105 -0.11 -10.38 -3.39
C VAL A 105 -0.96 -9.19 -2.98
N ILE A 106 -1.13 -8.96 -1.67
CA ILE A 106 -1.77 -7.75 -1.16
C ILE A 106 -1.00 -7.16 0.03
N ASP A 107 -0.93 -5.82 0.05
CA ASP A 107 -0.60 -5.01 1.23
C ASP A 107 -1.86 -4.24 1.66
N PRO A 108 -2.57 -4.66 2.74
CA PRO A 108 -3.80 -4.02 3.20
C PRO A 108 -3.58 -2.71 3.99
N ALA A 109 -2.34 -2.25 4.15
CA ALA A 109 -1.98 -0.96 4.73
C ALA A 109 -0.78 -0.37 3.99
N CYS A 110 -0.91 -0.23 2.65
CA CYS A 110 0.24 -0.06 1.77
C CYS A 110 0.97 1.29 1.93
N GLY A 111 0.32 2.30 2.50
CA GLY A 111 0.93 3.61 2.70
C GLY A 111 1.49 4.19 1.40
N SER A 112 2.80 4.35 1.34
CA SER A 112 3.53 4.78 0.14
C SER A 112 3.91 3.65 -0.82
N GLY A 113 3.45 2.42 -0.58
CA GLY A 113 3.65 1.27 -1.47
C GLY A 113 4.97 0.53 -1.31
N ALA A 114 5.70 0.71 -0.23
CA ALA A 114 7.03 0.15 -0.08
C ALA A 114 7.10 -1.38 -0.30
N PHE A 115 6.15 -2.13 0.29
CA PHE A 115 6.09 -3.59 0.10
C PHE A 115 5.63 -3.98 -1.30
N VAL A 116 4.61 -3.29 -1.83
CA VAL A 116 4.08 -3.52 -3.19
C VAL A 116 5.15 -3.30 -4.24
N VAL A 117 5.87 -2.19 -4.14
CA VAL A 117 6.98 -1.82 -5.03
C VAL A 117 8.14 -2.81 -4.94
N GLU A 118 8.52 -3.20 -3.72
CA GLU A 118 9.60 -4.17 -3.55
C GLU A 118 9.22 -5.57 -4.06
N ALA A 119 7.96 -5.99 -3.87
CA ALA A 119 7.44 -7.24 -4.44
C ALA A 119 7.53 -7.23 -5.97
N LEU A 120 7.08 -6.14 -6.62
CA LEU A 120 7.21 -5.96 -8.07
C LEU A 120 8.68 -6.06 -8.51
N ARG A 121 9.59 -5.36 -7.81
CA ARG A 121 11.01 -5.35 -8.13
C ARG A 121 11.66 -6.74 -8.03
N GLN A 122 11.32 -7.51 -6.99
CA GLN A 122 11.89 -8.85 -6.80
C GLN A 122 11.38 -9.85 -7.84
N VAL A 123 10.10 -9.82 -8.17
CA VAL A 123 9.53 -10.66 -9.23
C VAL A 123 10.12 -10.29 -10.59
N ALA A 124 10.23 -8.98 -10.89
CA ALA A 124 10.86 -8.50 -12.11
C ALA A 124 12.29 -9.05 -12.26
N LYS A 125 13.12 -8.89 -11.22
CA LYS A 125 14.51 -9.33 -11.24
C LYS A 125 14.67 -10.83 -11.41
N ARG A 126 13.77 -11.60 -10.81
CA ARG A 126 13.88 -13.06 -10.74
C ARG A 126 13.28 -13.77 -11.94
N GLU A 127 12.12 -13.31 -12.40
CA GLU A 127 11.32 -14.03 -13.39
C GLU A 127 11.15 -13.30 -14.71
N PHE A 128 11.42 -11.99 -14.74
CA PHE A 128 11.29 -11.15 -15.93
C PHE A 128 12.52 -10.25 -16.13
N PRO A 129 13.74 -10.83 -16.23
CA PRO A 129 14.97 -10.05 -16.26
C PRO A 129 15.25 -9.34 -17.60
N GLY A 130 14.54 -9.68 -18.66
CA GLY A 130 14.72 -9.13 -20.02
C GLY A 130 13.73 -7.99 -20.33
N ASP A 131 14.16 -7.08 -21.21
CA ASP A 131 13.29 -5.99 -21.70
C ASP A 131 12.08 -6.54 -22.48
N ASP A 132 12.23 -7.66 -23.16
CA ASP A 132 11.16 -8.34 -23.91
C ASP A 132 10.09 -8.92 -22.98
N GLU A 133 10.41 -9.11 -21.71
CA GLU A 133 9.50 -9.66 -20.70
C GLU A 133 8.71 -8.58 -19.93
N ALA A 134 8.99 -7.30 -20.22
CA ALA A 134 8.33 -6.17 -19.56
C ALA A 134 6.79 -6.23 -19.69
N TYR A 135 6.27 -6.72 -20.81
CA TYR A 135 4.84 -6.91 -20.99
C TYR A 135 4.26 -7.95 -20.01
N HIS A 136 4.96 -9.07 -19.80
CA HIS A 136 4.52 -10.13 -18.88
C HIS A 136 4.55 -9.65 -17.42
N LEU A 137 5.59 -8.87 -17.05
CA LEU A 137 5.67 -8.25 -15.74
C LEU A 137 4.52 -7.29 -15.48
N VAL A 138 4.23 -6.39 -16.43
CA VAL A 138 3.12 -5.44 -16.34
C VAL A 138 1.78 -6.17 -16.21
N LYS A 139 1.59 -7.20 -17.01
CA LYS A 139 0.39 -8.03 -16.94
C LYS A 139 0.26 -8.70 -15.56
N TRP A 140 1.31 -9.35 -15.07
CA TRP A 140 1.32 -9.96 -13.75
C TRP A 140 0.97 -8.94 -12.65
N ALA A 141 1.63 -7.79 -12.67
CA ALA A 141 1.42 -6.75 -11.66
C ALA A 141 -0.02 -6.22 -11.68
N ASN A 142 -0.58 -6.02 -12.87
CA ASN A 142 -1.96 -5.56 -13.00
C ASN A 142 -3.00 -6.61 -12.60
N ASP A 143 -2.69 -7.90 -12.71
CA ASP A 143 -3.63 -8.97 -12.37
C ASP A 143 -3.51 -9.41 -10.90
N ASN A 144 -2.31 -9.28 -10.29
CA ASN A 144 -1.98 -10.00 -9.06
C ASN A 144 -1.43 -9.13 -7.93
N LEU A 145 -1.11 -7.85 -8.17
CA LEU A 145 -0.48 -7.02 -7.15
C LEU A 145 -1.45 -5.95 -6.63
N TYR A 146 -1.78 -6.05 -5.33
CA TYR A 146 -2.80 -5.23 -4.69
C TYR A 146 -2.21 -4.40 -3.56
N GLY A 147 -2.68 -3.15 -3.45
CA GLY A 147 -2.42 -2.28 -2.32
C GLY A 147 -3.73 -1.66 -1.83
N LEU A 148 -3.88 -1.51 -0.53
CA LEU A 148 -5.05 -0.88 0.06
C LEU A 148 -4.60 0.08 1.17
N ASP A 149 -5.11 1.30 1.17
CA ASP A 149 -4.92 2.25 2.26
C ASP A 149 -6.16 3.14 2.45
N LYS A 150 -6.37 3.59 3.68
CA LYS A 150 -7.42 4.57 3.99
C LYS A 150 -7.00 6.01 3.69
N ASP A 151 -5.70 6.27 3.54
CA ASP A 151 -5.12 7.57 3.24
C ASP A 151 -5.03 7.79 1.73
N ASP A 152 -5.78 8.75 1.22
CA ASP A 152 -5.80 9.09 -0.20
C ASP A 152 -4.42 9.53 -0.72
N ILE A 153 -3.62 10.22 0.11
CA ILE A 153 -2.26 10.62 -0.26
C ILE A 153 -1.37 9.39 -0.43
N GLY A 154 -1.45 8.44 0.49
CA GLY A 154 -0.73 7.17 0.42
C GLY A 154 -1.07 6.39 -0.85
N VAL A 155 -2.36 6.27 -1.17
CA VAL A 155 -2.84 5.62 -2.39
C VAL A 155 -2.32 6.32 -3.65
N LYS A 156 -2.39 7.66 -3.71
CA LYS A 156 -1.87 8.46 -4.83
C LYS A 156 -0.36 8.25 -5.02
N LEU A 157 0.41 8.27 -3.93
CA LEU A 157 1.85 8.03 -3.96
C LEU A 157 2.18 6.63 -4.45
N THR A 158 1.50 5.61 -3.93
CA THR A 158 1.69 4.23 -4.37
C THR A 158 1.39 4.09 -5.85
N LYS A 159 0.27 4.61 -6.33
CA LYS A 159 -0.08 4.60 -7.76
C LYS A 159 0.96 5.31 -8.61
N ALA A 160 1.40 6.51 -8.21
CA ALA A 160 2.41 7.25 -8.94
C ALA A 160 3.73 6.49 -9.05
N THR A 161 4.16 5.85 -7.94
CA THR A 161 5.37 5.03 -7.91
C THR A 161 5.23 3.80 -8.81
N MET A 162 4.10 3.10 -8.76
CA MET A 162 3.84 1.94 -9.61
C MET A 162 3.83 2.31 -11.10
N VAL A 163 3.17 3.42 -11.47
CA VAL A 163 3.19 3.94 -12.85
C VAL A 163 4.62 4.27 -13.29
N ALA A 164 5.44 4.88 -12.43
CA ALA A 164 6.85 5.15 -12.73
C ALA A 164 7.68 3.87 -12.93
N MET A 165 7.27 2.76 -12.33
CA MET A 165 7.85 1.41 -12.51
C MET A 165 7.26 0.62 -13.68
N ARG A 166 6.62 1.29 -14.62
CA ARG A 166 5.97 0.72 -15.81
C ARG A 166 4.60 0.11 -15.61
N ASP A 167 4.01 0.22 -14.43
CA ASP A 167 2.61 -0.04 -14.06
C ASP A 167 2.42 -1.18 -13.03
N GLY A 168 1.16 -1.49 -12.72
CA GLY A 168 0.71 -2.32 -11.58
C GLY A 168 -0.18 -1.53 -10.64
N SER A 169 -0.58 -0.31 -11.04
CA SER A 169 -1.39 0.61 -10.23
C SER A 169 -2.89 0.27 -10.21
N THR A 170 -3.32 -0.71 -11.00
CA THR A 170 -4.74 -1.05 -11.23
C THR A 170 -5.47 -1.37 -9.93
N HIS A 171 -4.87 -2.18 -9.08
CA HIS A 171 -5.45 -2.64 -7.82
C HIS A 171 -4.89 -1.92 -6.57
N VAL A 172 -4.44 -0.67 -6.73
CA VAL A 172 -4.15 0.18 -5.57
C VAL A 172 -5.43 0.95 -5.21
N LEU A 173 -6.04 0.58 -4.09
CA LEU A 173 -7.41 0.93 -3.73
C LEU A 173 -7.45 1.85 -2.52
N LEU A 174 -8.38 2.81 -2.54
CA LEU A 174 -8.68 3.64 -1.38
C LEU A 174 -9.76 2.97 -0.53
N GLY A 175 -9.49 2.78 0.76
CA GLY A 175 -10.48 2.32 1.71
C GLY A 175 -9.92 1.83 3.04
N ASP A 176 -10.80 1.56 3.98
CA ASP A 176 -10.45 1.06 5.30
C ASP A 176 -10.42 -0.48 5.29
N ALA A 177 -9.24 -1.05 5.39
CA ALA A 177 -9.03 -2.49 5.30
C ALA A 177 -9.74 -3.30 6.39
N ILE A 178 -9.90 -2.73 7.58
CA ILE A 178 -10.46 -3.43 8.73
C ILE A 178 -11.95 -3.19 8.95
N ARG A 179 -12.53 -2.14 8.36
CA ARG A 179 -13.98 -1.86 8.46
C ARG A 179 -14.73 -2.43 7.26
N THR A 180 -14.63 -3.72 7.06
CA THR A 180 -15.20 -4.44 5.92
C THR A 180 -16.72 -4.30 5.80
N ASN A 181 -17.41 -4.13 6.92
CA ASN A 181 -18.84 -3.87 6.98
C ASN A 181 -19.26 -2.54 6.32
N LEU A 182 -18.33 -1.59 6.16
CA LEU A 182 -18.57 -0.31 5.49
C LEU A 182 -18.30 -0.35 3.98
N TRP A 183 -17.69 -1.40 3.45
CA TRP A 183 -17.32 -1.47 2.04
C TRP A 183 -18.51 -1.30 1.09
N PRO A 184 -19.66 -1.96 1.28
CA PRO A 184 -20.77 -1.82 0.34
C PRO A 184 -21.27 -0.39 0.20
N ALA A 185 -21.31 0.36 1.33
CA ALA A 185 -21.84 1.72 1.35
C ALA A 185 -20.79 2.79 1.05
N LYS A 186 -19.57 2.63 1.57
CA LYS A 186 -18.54 3.67 1.55
C LYS A 186 -17.43 3.42 0.53
N TYR A 187 -17.10 2.17 0.28
CA TYR A 187 -16.02 1.74 -0.59
C TYR A 187 -16.46 0.61 -1.54
N PRO A 188 -17.49 0.84 -2.40
CA PRO A 188 -18.08 -0.24 -3.20
C PRO A 188 -17.07 -0.95 -4.11
N LYS A 189 -16.02 -0.24 -4.56
CA LYS A 189 -14.94 -0.84 -5.34
C LYS A 189 -14.18 -1.92 -4.56
N LEU A 190 -14.01 -1.77 -3.23
CA LEU A 190 -13.38 -2.81 -2.42
C LEU A 190 -14.20 -4.11 -2.41
N GLY A 191 -15.52 -4.00 -2.26
CA GLY A 191 -16.40 -5.16 -2.31
C GLY A 191 -16.38 -5.86 -3.67
N GLN A 192 -16.27 -5.11 -4.75
CA GLN A 192 -16.15 -5.67 -6.10
C GLN A 192 -14.81 -6.40 -6.33
N GLU A 193 -13.71 -5.83 -5.83
CA GLU A 193 -12.34 -6.34 -6.05
C GLU A 193 -11.96 -7.44 -5.04
N LEU A 194 -12.38 -7.30 -3.78
CA LEU A 194 -11.93 -8.14 -2.67
C LEU A 194 -13.02 -9.07 -2.12
N GLY A 195 -14.24 -9.00 -2.66
CA GLY A 195 -15.38 -9.78 -2.18
C GLY A 195 -16.22 -9.07 -1.13
N THR A 196 -17.37 -9.66 -0.81
CA THR A 196 -18.30 -9.11 0.19
C THR A 196 -18.04 -9.69 1.57
N PRO A 197 -18.02 -8.89 2.62
CA PRO A 197 -17.75 -9.35 3.99
C PRO A 197 -18.81 -10.29 4.57
N THR A 198 -19.96 -10.42 3.92
CA THR A 198 -21.08 -11.28 4.35
C THR A 198 -20.86 -12.75 4.02
N GLU A 199 -19.97 -13.06 3.11
CA GLU A 199 -19.57 -14.44 2.82
C GLU A 199 -18.42 -14.83 3.74
N LYS A 200 -18.62 -15.93 4.48
CA LYS A 200 -17.69 -16.39 5.52
C LYS A 200 -16.24 -16.56 5.03
N PHE A 201 -16.03 -16.60 3.71
CA PHE A 201 -14.76 -16.85 3.04
C PHE A 201 -14.52 -15.98 1.78
N GLY A 202 -15.32 -14.95 1.54
CA GLY A 202 -15.23 -14.16 0.30
C GLY A 202 -13.93 -13.36 0.12
N LEU A 203 -13.10 -13.25 1.17
CA LEU A 203 -11.83 -12.53 1.12
C LEU A 203 -10.62 -13.44 0.87
N GLU A 204 -10.73 -14.75 0.93
CA GLU A 204 -9.64 -15.73 0.81
C GLU A 204 -9.08 -15.84 -0.62
N GLN A 205 -8.48 -14.78 -1.12
CA GLN A 205 -8.02 -14.70 -2.51
C GLN A 205 -6.50 -14.66 -2.69
N PHE A 206 -5.75 -14.28 -1.64
CA PHE A 206 -4.34 -13.96 -1.77
C PHE A 206 -3.45 -15.12 -1.35
N THR A 207 -2.38 -15.34 -2.10
CA THR A 207 -1.35 -16.30 -1.72
C THR A 207 -0.34 -15.69 -0.77
N VAL A 208 -0.16 -14.37 -0.85
CA VAL A 208 0.74 -13.61 0.01
C VAL A 208 0.04 -12.34 0.50
N VAL A 209 0.05 -12.14 1.81
CA VAL A 209 -0.28 -10.87 2.44
C VAL A 209 0.99 -10.36 3.11
N ILE A 210 1.41 -9.13 2.78
CA ILE A 210 2.59 -8.53 3.38
C ILE A 210 2.33 -7.07 3.72
N THR A 211 2.54 -6.67 4.98
CA THR A 211 2.13 -5.34 5.42
C THR A 211 2.84 -4.86 6.67
N ASN A 212 2.89 -3.55 6.85
CA ASN A 212 3.18 -2.88 8.10
C ASN A 212 1.98 -2.02 8.51
N PRO A 213 1.01 -2.59 9.23
CA PRO A 213 -0.17 -1.85 9.63
C PRO A 213 0.19 -0.75 10.65
N PRO A 214 -0.69 0.25 10.83
CA PRO A 214 -0.52 1.21 11.92
C PRO A 214 -0.60 0.49 13.26
N PHE A 215 0.23 0.90 14.21
CA PHE A 215 0.23 0.38 15.59
C PHE A 215 0.56 1.49 16.58
N GLY A 216 0.15 1.29 17.84
CA GLY A 216 0.36 2.22 18.94
C GLY A 216 -0.77 2.10 19.97
N GLU A 217 -0.44 2.33 21.24
CA GLU A 217 -1.37 2.19 22.36
C GLU A 217 -2.65 3.03 22.23
N ASN A 218 -2.57 4.15 21.53
CA ASN A 218 -3.70 5.06 21.29
C ASN A 218 -4.55 4.67 20.07
N LEU A 219 -4.10 3.71 19.25
CA LEU A 219 -4.80 3.27 18.06
C LEU A 219 -5.59 1.98 18.37
N LYS A 220 -6.80 2.17 18.91
CA LYS A 220 -7.68 1.06 19.30
C LYS A 220 -8.91 0.98 18.42
N VAL A 221 -9.39 -0.24 18.21
CA VAL A 221 -10.64 -0.58 17.55
C VAL A 221 -11.61 -1.08 18.61
N LYS A 222 -12.79 -0.49 18.66
CA LYS A 222 -13.83 -0.91 19.63
C LYS A 222 -14.28 -2.34 19.35
N ALA A 223 -14.53 -3.10 20.41
CA ALA A 223 -15.02 -4.46 20.28
C ALA A 223 -16.36 -4.53 19.50
N THR A 224 -17.19 -3.49 19.58
CA THR A 224 -18.43 -3.36 18.77
C THR A 224 -18.12 -3.27 17.28
N ASP A 225 -17.11 -2.50 16.89
CA ASP A 225 -16.71 -2.33 15.50
C ASP A 225 -16.07 -3.63 14.96
N CYS A 226 -15.26 -4.31 15.78
CA CYS A 226 -14.70 -5.63 15.44
C CYS A 226 -15.83 -6.63 15.15
N ARG A 227 -16.84 -6.72 16.02
CA ARG A 227 -17.98 -7.63 15.82
C ARG A 227 -18.81 -7.26 14.59
N ALA A 228 -19.04 -5.96 14.37
CA ALA A 228 -19.78 -5.49 13.20
C ALA A 228 -19.07 -5.83 11.88
N ALA A 229 -17.73 -5.86 11.87
CA ALA A 229 -16.91 -6.26 10.74
C ALA A 229 -16.64 -7.79 10.69
N GLY A 230 -17.20 -8.58 11.62
CA GLY A 230 -17.09 -10.03 11.65
C GLY A 230 -15.77 -10.57 12.21
N TYR A 231 -14.97 -9.75 12.92
CA TYR A 231 -13.74 -10.21 13.56
C TYR A 231 -14.03 -11.01 14.84
N THR A 232 -13.27 -12.07 15.03
CA THR A 232 -13.37 -12.98 16.19
C THR A 232 -12.30 -12.72 17.25
N ILE A 233 -11.20 -12.06 16.88
CA ILE A 233 -10.04 -11.84 17.75
C ILE A 233 -10.39 -11.07 19.01
N SER A 234 -11.32 -10.10 18.96
CA SER A 234 -11.78 -9.36 20.13
C SER A 234 -12.54 -10.25 21.12
N THR A 235 -13.37 -11.15 20.62
CA THR A 235 -14.11 -12.12 21.44
C THR A 235 -13.15 -13.12 22.09
N TYR A 236 -12.17 -13.60 21.31
CA TYR A 236 -11.16 -14.53 21.83
C TYR A 236 -10.29 -13.87 22.90
N ALA A 237 -9.87 -12.63 22.68
CA ALA A 237 -9.13 -11.84 23.66
C ALA A 237 -9.89 -11.63 24.97
N ALA A 238 -11.18 -11.32 24.89
CA ALA A 238 -12.05 -11.16 26.07
C ALA A 238 -12.24 -12.47 26.85
N LEU A 239 -12.30 -13.61 26.18
CA LEU A 239 -12.51 -14.93 26.80
C LEU A 239 -11.22 -15.52 27.41
N LYS A 240 -10.09 -15.26 26.81
CA LYS A 240 -8.82 -15.93 27.12
C LYS A 240 -7.74 -14.99 27.67
N GLY A 241 -7.93 -13.69 27.55
CA GLY A 241 -7.01 -12.68 28.05
C GLY A 241 -7.15 -12.45 29.57
N PRO A 242 -6.15 -11.82 30.19
CA PRO A 242 -6.17 -11.53 31.62
C PRO A 242 -7.06 -10.34 31.99
N THR A 243 -7.46 -9.56 31.02
CA THR A 243 -8.29 -8.35 31.19
C THR A 243 -9.44 -8.38 30.22
N ASP A 244 -10.55 -7.72 30.59
CA ASP A 244 -11.68 -7.50 29.70
C ASP A 244 -11.26 -6.47 28.63
N HIS A 245 -10.80 -6.97 27.49
CA HIS A 245 -10.37 -6.15 26.37
C HIS A 245 -11.61 -5.69 25.58
N ALA A 246 -12.26 -4.63 26.06
CA ALA A 246 -13.34 -3.99 25.33
C ALA A 246 -12.86 -3.44 23.96
N ASP A 247 -11.62 -2.91 23.91
CA ASP A 247 -11.01 -2.31 22.73
C ASP A 247 -9.67 -2.97 22.45
N LEU A 248 -9.42 -3.37 21.20
CA LEU A 248 -8.16 -3.96 20.76
C LEU A 248 -7.26 -2.96 20.06
N GLU A 249 -5.96 -3.12 20.23
CA GLU A 249 -4.99 -2.42 19.40
C GLU A 249 -5.19 -2.79 17.93
N ILE A 250 -5.14 -1.78 17.07
CA ILE A 250 -5.45 -1.92 15.64
C ILE A 250 -4.59 -2.98 14.93
N GLY A 251 -3.32 -3.14 15.34
CA GLY A 251 -2.42 -4.14 14.78
C GLY A 251 -2.91 -5.59 14.96
N LEU A 252 -3.61 -5.89 16.07
CA LEU A 252 -4.21 -7.20 16.29
C LEU A 252 -5.40 -7.45 15.34
N VAL A 253 -6.20 -6.42 15.07
CA VAL A 253 -7.30 -6.51 14.11
C VAL A 253 -6.76 -6.69 12.70
N TYR A 254 -5.68 -6.01 12.35
CA TYR A 254 -4.98 -6.23 11.07
C TYR A 254 -4.42 -7.65 10.95
N LEU A 255 -3.94 -8.25 12.04
CA LEU A 255 -3.48 -9.64 12.02
C LEU A 255 -4.60 -10.60 11.59
N GLU A 256 -5.81 -10.45 12.15
CA GLU A 256 -6.95 -11.24 11.70
C GLU A 256 -7.38 -10.88 10.27
N GLN A 257 -7.32 -9.61 9.88
CA GLN A 257 -7.62 -9.22 8.51
C GLN A 257 -6.64 -9.83 7.50
N CYS A 258 -5.36 -9.87 7.82
CA CYS A 258 -4.37 -10.56 6.98
C CYS A 258 -4.72 -12.03 6.80
N TYR A 259 -5.08 -12.71 7.89
CA TYR A 259 -5.54 -14.10 7.85
C TYR A 259 -6.77 -14.28 6.96
N ARG A 260 -7.78 -13.39 7.07
CA ARG A 260 -9.02 -13.44 6.27
C ARG A 260 -8.79 -13.20 4.78
N LEU A 261 -7.75 -12.47 4.40
CA LEU A 261 -7.36 -12.21 3.02
C LEU A 261 -6.63 -13.39 2.38
N LEU A 262 -5.98 -14.25 3.19
CA LEU A 262 -5.22 -15.39 2.71
C LEU A 262 -6.13 -16.53 2.25
N ARG A 263 -5.79 -17.14 1.13
CA ARG A 263 -6.30 -18.47 0.77
C ARG A 263 -5.60 -19.55 1.59
N VAL A 264 -6.18 -20.73 1.63
CA VAL A 264 -5.56 -21.90 2.26
C VAL A 264 -4.17 -22.15 1.67
N GLY A 265 -3.15 -22.31 2.53
CA GLY A 265 -1.75 -22.48 2.14
C GLY A 265 -1.04 -21.18 1.76
N GLY A 266 -1.69 -20.03 1.94
CA GLY A 266 -1.06 -18.71 1.75
C GLY A 266 -0.06 -18.36 2.85
N ARG A 267 0.73 -17.31 2.62
CA ARG A 267 1.80 -16.84 3.51
C ARG A 267 1.51 -15.40 3.96
N VAL A 268 1.78 -15.10 5.24
CA VAL A 268 1.66 -13.74 5.78
C VAL A 268 3.00 -13.25 6.31
N GLY A 269 3.37 -12.02 5.91
CA GLY A 269 4.43 -11.23 6.50
C GLY A 269 3.84 -9.96 7.08
N ILE A 270 3.85 -9.81 8.40
CA ILE A 270 3.30 -8.65 9.07
C ILE A 270 4.28 -8.08 10.08
N VAL A 271 4.46 -6.75 10.05
CA VAL A 271 5.26 -6.05 11.05
C VAL A 271 4.37 -5.71 12.23
N LEU A 272 4.72 -6.23 13.40
CA LEU A 272 3.97 -6.01 14.63
C LEU A 272 4.91 -5.62 15.78
N PRO A 273 4.42 -4.90 16.81
CA PRO A 273 5.17 -4.69 18.03
C PRO A 273 5.54 -6.01 18.70
N GLU A 274 6.80 -6.14 19.13
CA GLU A 274 7.27 -7.34 19.84
C GLU A 274 6.48 -7.61 21.13
N THR A 275 5.92 -6.56 21.74
CA THR A 275 5.08 -6.66 22.95
C THR A 275 3.90 -7.60 22.79
N TYR A 276 3.38 -7.79 21.56
CA TYR A 276 2.29 -8.74 21.29
C TYR A 276 2.69 -10.20 21.55
N PHE A 277 3.99 -10.50 21.47
CA PHE A 277 4.51 -11.86 21.66
C PHE A 277 5.14 -12.10 23.03
N PHE A 278 5.57 -11.03 23.73
CA PHE A 278 6.30 -11.16 24.99
C PHE A 278 5.56 -10.62 26.21
N SER A 279 4.55 -9.77 26.04
CA SER A 279 3.78 -9.23 27.16
C SER A 279 2.75 -10.22 27.68
N TYR A 280 2.61 -10.27 29.01
CA TYR A 280 1.57 -11.07 29.69
C TYR A 280 0.16 -10.76 29.20
N SER A 281 -0.13 -9.53 28.84
CA SER A 281 -1.43 -9.10 28.32
C SER A 281 -1.85 -9.80 27.05
N TYR A 282 -0.88 -10.27 26.24
CA TYR A 282 -1.14 -10.93 24.96
C TYR A 282 -0.81 -12.42 24.95
N ARG A 283 -0.62 -13.05 26.13
CA ARG A 283 -0.31 -14.48 26.24
C ARG A 283 -1.34 -15.41 25.57
N TRP A 284 -2.50 -14.90 25.23
CA TRP A 284 -3.54 -15.61 24.52
C TRP A 284 -3.31 -15.66 23.00
N LEU A 285 -2.52 -14.73 22.44
CA LEU A 285 -2.30 -14.57 21.00
C LEU A 285 -1.66 -15.79 20.34
N PRO A 286 -0.62 -16.46 20.88
CA PRO A 286 -0.08 -17.69 20.31
C PRO A 286 -1.14 -18.79 20.16
N TYR A 287 -2.04 -18.92 21.12
CA TYR A 287 -3.13 -19.91 21.05
C TYR A 287 -4.15 -19.55 19.96
N TRP A 288 -4.48 -18.26 19.84
CA TRP A 288 -5.35 -17.80 18.76
C TRP A 288 -4.74 -18.10 17.38
N LEU A 289 -3.42 -17.93 17.22
CA LEU A 289 -2.71 -18.24 15.98
C LEU A 289 -2.67 -19.75 15.68
N GLN A 290 -2.56 -20.60 16.71
CA GLN A 290 -2.57 -22.07 16.54
C GLN A 290 -3.93 -22.62 16.10
N ASP A 291 -5.00 -21.93 16.47
CA ASP A 291 -6.37 -22.33 16.12
C ASP A 291 -6.76 -21.94 14.67
N ARG A 292 -5.86 -21.31 13.90
CA ARG A 292 -6.06 -20.82 12.52
C ARG A 292 -5.23 -21.56 11.52
#